data_052048083175dff8c54386c50f8ce95e
#
_entry.id   052048083175dff8c54386c50f8ce95e
#
_cell.length_a   1.000
_cell.length_b   1.000
_cell.length_c   1.000
_cell.angle_alpha   90.00
_cell.angle_beta   90.00
_cell.angle_gamma   90.00
#
_symmetry.space_group_name_H-M   'P 1'
#
loop_
_entity.id
_entity.type
_entity.pdbx_description
1 polymer ?
#
loop_
_entity_poly.entity_id
_entity_poly.type
_entity_poly.pdbx_seq_one_letter_code
_entity_poly.pdbx_strand_id
1 'polypeptide(L)'
;MKKIIAMIAITVIALTLCSCVKTDNNIDNYSDDIKAYEASSFMPGLDNIGKYSDVEYFSRKDESIFSEYSMQLVVKYNEEEFLKQKEILNTAYTYLESPQKADFDDTVFTIPVEEFSAYGYDFKITKFEDTVYPKNFGMIGISDEKFEIVYLWIYAPDLDYICETNANEIKEINEFLEYHFSLE
;
A
#
# COMPACT_ATOMS: atom_id res chain seq x y z
N MET A 1 40.70 -18.49 -21.05
CA MET A 1 40.55 -17.06 -20.62
C MET A 1 39.20 -16.45 -21.03
N LYS A 2 38.83 -16.41 -22.33
CA LYS A 2 37.55 -15.77 -22.76
C LYS A 2 36.29 -16.32 -22.07
N LYS A 3 36.21 -17.67 -21.82
CA LYS A 3 35.06 -18.28 -21.14
C LYS A 3 34.96 -17.93 -19.64
N ILE A 4 36.11 -17.73 -18.98
CA ILE A 4 36.15 -17.34 -17.57
C ILE A 4 35.75 -15.87 -17.41
N ILE A 5 36.18 -15.00 -18.32
CA ILE A 5 35.79 -13.58 -18.33
C ILE A 5 34.29 -13.44 -18.60
N ALA A 6 33.73 -14.22 -19.52
CA ALA A 6 32.28 -14.22 -19.78
C ALA A 6 31.47 -14.70 -18.55
N MET A 7 31.96 -15.71 -17.84
CA MET A 7 31.31 -16.25 -16.65
C MET A 7 31.34 -15.27 -15.48
N ILE A 8 32.47 -14.56 -15.28
CA ILE A 8 32.60 -13.51 -14.28
C ILE A 8 31.68 -12.32 -14.61
N ALA A 9 31.60 -11.92 -15.88
CA ALA A 9 30.71 -10.83 -16.32
C ALA A 9 29.23 -11.17 -16.07
N ILE A 10 28.79 -12.39 -16.35
CA ILE A 10 27.43 -12.84 -16.10
C ILE A 10 27.14 -12.87 -14.58
N THR A 11 28.11 -13.32 -13.76
CA THR A 11 27.93 -13.34 -12.30
C THR A 11 27.86 -11.93 -11.71
N VAL A 12 28.65 -10.99 -12.21
CA VAL A 12 28.61 -9.59 -11.79
C VAL A 12 27.28 -8.94 -12.19
N ILE A 13 26.79 -9.17 -13.41
CA ILE A 13 25.48 -8.68 -13.86
C ILE A 13 24.34 -9.28 -13.02
N ALA A 14 24.41 -10.56 -12.69
CA ALA A 14 23.39 -11.21 -11.83
C ALA A 14 23.39 -10.65 -10.40
N LEU A 15 24.53 -10.23 -9.87
CA LEU A 15 24.65 -9.59 -8.55
C LEU A 15 24.17 -8.15 -8.52
N THR A 16 24.22 -7.43 -9.66
CA THR A 16 23.73 -6.05 -9.75
C THR A 16 22.20 -5.98 -9.98
N LEU A 17 21.56 -7.08 -10.34
CA LEU A 17 20.10 -7.19 -10.47
C LEU A 17 19.40 -7.61 -9.16
N CYS A 18 20.13 -7.79 -8.07
CA CYS A 18 19.51 -7.91 -6.75
C CYS A 18 18.88 -6.56 -6.39
N SER A 19 17.60 -6.40 -6.65
CA SER A 19 16.78 -5.34 -6.12
C SER A 19 17.01 -5.27 -4.60
N CYS A 20 17.47 -4.11 -4.12
CA CYS A 20 17.64 -3.88 -2.68
C CYS A 20 16.27 -3.54 -2.08
N VAL A 21 15.40 -4.54 -1.97
CA VAL A 21 14.18 -4.39 -1.18
C VAL A 21 14.58 -4.27 0.28
N LYS A 22 14.16 -3.20 0.92
CA LYS A 22 14.30 -2.97 2.35
C LYS A 22 12.92 -2.93 2.96
N THR A 23 12.75 -3.57 4.10
CA THR A 23 11.52 -3.51 4.90
C THR A 23 11.86 -3.01 6.30
N ASP A 24 10.93 -2.27 6.90
CA ASP A 24 11.00 -1.81 8.28
C ASP A 24 9.63 -2.04 8.96
N ASN A 25 9.66 -2.47 10.20
CA ASN A 25 8.50 -2.65 11.07
C ASN A 25 8.69 -1.98 12.44
N ASN A 26 9.69 -1.13 12.59
CA ASN A 26 9.89 -0.38 13.81
C ASN A 26 9.04 0.89 13.82
N ILE A 27 8.04 0.95 14.67
CA ILE A 27 7.11 2.08 14.79
C ILE A 27 7.83 3.40 15.09
N ASP A 28 9.01 3.39 15.72
CA ASP A 28 9.78 4.60 16.01
C ASP A 28 10.24 5.29 14.71
N ASN A 29 10.37 4.55 13.60
CA ASN A 29 10.78 5.08 12.31
C ASN A 29 9.59 5.62 11.49
N TYR A 30 8.37 5.32 11.87
CA TYR A 30 7.15 5.67 11.11
C TYR A 30 7.09 7.15 10.71
N SER A 31 7.33 8.06 11.66
CA SER A 31 7.23 9.51 11.40
C SER A 31 8.33 10.03 10.46
N ASP A 32 9.48 9.38 10.45
CA ASP A 32 10.59 9.74 9.56
C ASP A 32 10.36 9.16 8.16
N ASP A 33 9.82 7.95 8.08
CA ASP A 33 9.47 7.31 6.80
C ASP A 33 8.32 8.04 6.09
N ILE A 34 7.30 8.53 6.81
CA ILE A 34 6.25 9.39 6.23
C ILE A 34 6.86 10.58 5.49
N LYS A 35 7.86 11.24 6.08
CA LYS A 35 8.53 12.39 5.48
C LYS A 35 9.44 11.97 4.34
N ALA A 36 10.20 10.89 4.54
CA ALA A 36 11.15 10.39 3.56
C ALA A 36 10.48 9.89 2.27
N TYR A 37 9.28 9.33 2.38
CA TYR A 37 8.50 8.81 1.25
C TYR A 37 7.43 9.78 0.73
N GLU A 38 7.33 10.98 1.33
CA GLU A 38 6.34 11.99 0.95
C GLU A 38 4.88 11.51 1.13
N ALA A 39 4.64 10.60 2.08
CA ALA A 39 3.33 10.00 2.33
C ALA A 39 2.41 10.84 3.23
N SER A 40 2.83 12.03 3.66
CA SER A 40 2.14 12.88 4.64
C SER A 40 0.79 13.43 4.18
N SER A 41 0.54 13.41 2.87
CA SER A 41 -0.76 13.80 2.30
C SER A 41 -1.87 12.77 2.59
N PHE A 42 -1.49 11.53 2.94
CA PHE A 42 -2.43 10.45 3.23
C PHE A 42 -2.21 9.79 4.59
N MET A 43 -0.96 9.38 4.92
CA MET A 43 -0.67 8.65 6.16
C MET A 43 -0.88 9.54 7.39
N PRO A 44 -1.69 9.13 8.38
CA PRO A 44 -1.96 9.94 9.57
C PRO A 44 -0.74 9.99 10.49
N GLY A 45 -0.48 11.12 11.12
CA GLY A 45 0.45 11.16 12.24
C GLY A 45 -0.08 10.38 13.45
N LEU A 46 0.78 9.75 14.24
CA LEU A 46 0.37 8.97 15.41
C LEU A 46 -0.43 9.81 16.45
N ASP A 47 -0.22 11.11 16.49
CA ASP A 47 -0.98 12.01 17.35
C ASP A 47 -2.42 12.27 16.85
N ASN A 48 -2.73 11.88 15.61
CA ASN A 48 -4.01 12.15 14.94
C ASN A 48 -4.92 10.92 14.82
N ILE A 49 -4.47 9.74 15.26
CA ILE A 49 -5.23 8.49 15.15
C ILE A 49 -6.09 8.17 16.39
N GLY A 50 -6.19 9.10 17.35
CA GLY A 50 -6.96 8.89 18.57
C GLY A 50 -6.25 8.01 19.60
N LYS A 51 -7.03 7.49 20.55
CA LYS A 51 -6.49 6.66 21.62
C LYS A 51 -6.56 5.18 21.24
N TYR A 52 -5.47 4.61 20.81
CA TYR A 52 -5.36 3.21 20.41
C TYR A 52 -4.91 2.30 21.56
N SER A 53 -5.20 1.01 21.43
CA SER A 53 -4.72 -0.05 22.34
C SER A 53 -3.45 -0.71 21.83
N ASP A 54 -3.27 -0.75 20.50
CA ASP A 54 -2.09 -1.30 19.82
C ASP A 54 -1.91 -0.63 18.46
N VAL A 55 -0.67 -0.64 17.95
CA VAL A 55 -0.34 -0.11 16.63
C VAL A 55 0.79 -0.90 16.02
N GLU A 56 0.61 -1.30 14.76
CA GLU A 56 1.62 -2.00 13.98
C GLU A 56 1.97 -1.20 12.74
N TYR A 57 3.24 -1.19 12.41
CA TYR A 57 3.78 -0.49 11.27
C TYR A 57 4.58 -1.43 10.39
N PHE A 58 4.48 -1.23 9.08
CA PHE A 58 5.35 -1.85 8.10
C PHE A 58 5.62 -0.87 6.97
N SER A 59 6.86 -0.84 6.49
CA SER A 59 7.22 -0.18 5.24
C SER A 59 8.07 -1.09 4.36
N ARG A 60 7.95 -0.87 3.07
CA ARG A 60 8.76 -1.51 2.04
C ARG A 60 9.28 -0.45 1.08
N LYS A 61 10.57 -0.50 0.83
CA LYS A 61 11.27 0.32 -0.14
C LYS A 61 11.99 -0.57 -1.14
N ASP A 62 11.69 -0.41 -2.41
CA ASP A 62 12.44 -1.01 -3.50
C ASP A 62 13.24 0.08 -4.22
N GLU A 63 14.56 0.00 -4.15
CA GLU A 63 15.49 0.96 -4.78
C GLU A 63 16.01 0.42 -6.12
N SER A 64 15.21 -0.29 -6.88
CA SER A 64 15.53 -0.72 -8.24
C SER A 64 15.58 0.48 -9.23
N ILE A 65 15.42 0.22 -10.53
CA ILE A 65 15.45 1.27 -11.55
C ILE A 65 14.39 2.35 -11.31
N PHE A 66 13.22 1.94 -10.79
CA PHE A 66 12.14 2.83 -10.34
C PHE A 66 11.96 2.61 -8.85
N SER A 67 12.16 3.67 -8.05
CA SER A 67 11.96 3.57 -6.61
C SER A 67 10.48 3.41 -6.30
N GLU A 68 10.13 2.33 -5.62
CA GLU A 68 8.80 2.04 -5.12
C GLU A 68 8.77 2.11 -3.60
N TYR A 69 7.71 2.65 -3.05
CA TYR A 69 7.49 2.76 -1.61
C TYR A 69 6.10 2.27 -1.25
N SER A 70 6.00 1.54 -0.17
CA SER A 70 4.71 1.25 0.45
C SER A 70 4.78 1.38 1.96
N MET A 71 3.68 1.81 2.56
CA MET A 71 3.56 1.98 4.01
C MET A 71 2.23 1.41 4.49
N GLN A 72 2.27 0.75 5.62
CA GLN A 72 1.11 0.20 6.32
C GLN A 72 1.13 0.68 7.76
N LEU A 73 -0.02 1.09 8.26
CA LEU A 73 -0.27 1.34 9.67
C LEU A 73 -1.56 0.63 10.05
N VAL A 74 -1.48 -0.35 10.93
CA VAL A 74 -2.64 -1.02 11.52
C VAL A 74 -2.84 -0.46 12.92
N VAL A 75 -4.03 0.04 13.20
CA VAL A 75 -4.36 0.65 14.49
C VAL A 75 -5.52 -0.09 15.12
N LYS A 76 -5.28 -0.62 16.31
CA LYS A 76 -6.28 -1.33 17.11
C LYS A 76 -6.85 -0.45 18.20
N TYR A 77 -8.15 -0.48 18.34
CA TYR A 77 -8.90 0.33 19.29
C TYR A 77 -9.70 -0.54 20.28
N ASN A 78 -10.17 0.07 21.35
CA ASN A 78 -11.36 -0.45 22.01
C ASN A 78 -12.62 -0.08 21.20
N GLU A 79 -13.74 -0.74 21.45
CA GLU A 79 -14.98 -0.57 20.69
C GLU A 79 -15.47 0.89 20.65
N GLU A 80 -15.43 1.61 21.76
CA GLU A 80 -15.90 3.01 21.85
C GLU A 80 -15.07 3.95 20.96
N GLU A 81 -13.75 3.86 21.06
CA GLU A 81 -12.86 4.69 20.25
C GLU A 81 -12.89 4.28 18.78
N PHE A 82 -13.01 2.97 18.49
CA PHE A 82 -13.18 2.48 17.14
C PHE A 82 -14.37 3.11 16.41
N LEU A 83 -15.55 3.10 17.04
CA LEU A 83 -16.76 3.71 16.48
C LEU A 83 -16.56 5.20 16.21
N LYS A 84 -15.92 5.92 17.13
CA LYS A 84 -15.59 7.33 16.98
C LYS A 84 -14.60 7.57 15.81
N GLN A 85 -13.58 6.73 15.68
CA GLN A 85 -12.62 6.85 14.58
C GLN A 85 -13.27 6.55 13.22
N LYS A 86 -14.19 5.60 13.12
CA LYS A 86 -14.98 5.37 11.90
C LYS A 86 -15.78 6.61 11.47
N GLU A 87 -16.39 7.33 12.41
CA GLU A 87 -17.10 8.60 12.12
C GLU A 87 -16.13 9.68 11.61
N ILE A 88 -14.95 9.78 12.22
CA ILE A 88 -13.91 10.73 11.80
C ILE A 88 -13.45 10.42 10.37
N LEU A 89 -13.21 9.14 10.02
CA LEU A 89 -12.78 8.74 8.68
C LEU A 89 -13.77 9.18 7.60
N ASN A 90 -15.08 9.08 7.85
CA ASN A 90 -16.11 9.49 6.90
C ASN A 90 -16.09 11.00 6.59
N THR A 91 -15.51 11.81 7.46
CA THR A 91 -15.40 13.26 7.29
C THR A 91 -14.01 13.73 6.91
N ALA A 92 -12.97 12.99 7.29
CA ALA A 92 -11.57 13.36 7.08
C ALA A 92 -11.05 12.92 5.71
N TYR A 93 -11.60 11.85 5.14
CA TYR A 93 -11.14 11.29 3.87
C TYR A 93 -12.19 11.37 2.79
N THR A 94 -11.74 11.62 1.58
CA THR A 94 -12.55 11.50 0.36
C THR A 94 -12.20 10.19 -0.31
N TYR A 95 -13.20 9.45 -0.79
CA TYR A 95 -13.00 8.19 -1.46
C TYR A 95 -13.17 8.34 -2.98
N LEU A 96 -12.53 7.50 -3.75
CA LEU A 96 -12.72 7.45 -5.19
C LEU A 96 -14.08 6.80 -5.48
N GLU A 97 -14.91 7.48 -6.27
CA GLU A 97 -16.29 7.06 -6.58
C GLU A 97 -16.43 6.28 -7.90
N SER A 98 -15.37 6.24 -8.70
CA SER A 98 -15.44 5.62 -10.03
C SER A 98 -14.14 4.93 -10.40
N PRO A 99 -14.19 3.73 -11.03
CA PRO A 99 -13.01 3.08 -11.55
C PRO A 99 -12.33 3.99 -12.56
N GLN A 100 -11.08 4.36 -12.28
CA GLN A 100 -10.26 5.03 -13.28
C GLN A 100 -9.79 3.94 -14.25
N LYS A 101 -10.26 4.02 -15.50
CA LYS A 101 -9.72 3.18 -16.56
C LYS A 101 -8.31 3.64 -16.86
N ALA A 102 -7.36 2.72 -16.81
CA ALA A 102 -6.08 2.98 -17.45
C ALA A 102 -6.33 3.11 -18.96
N ASP A 103 -5.79 4.15 -19.61
CA ASP A 103 -5.95 4.43 -21.03
C ASP A 103 -5.21 3.43 -21.96
N PHE A 104 -4.97 2.23 -21.52
CA PHE A 104 -4.27 1.20 -22.28
C PHE A 104 -5.24 0.14 -22.79
N ASP A 105 -5.44 0.14 -24.12
CA ASP A 105 -6.09 -0.92 -24.88
C ASP A 105 -7.30 -1.59 -24.20
N ASP A 106 -8.31 -1.95 -24.90
CA ASP A 106 -9.63 -2.51 -24.51
C ASP A 106 -9.69 -3.50 -23.31
N THR A 107 -8.60 -3.72 -22.60
CA THR A 107 -8.53 -4.47 -21.34
C THR A 107 -8.76 -3.54 -20.16
N VAL A 108 -9.84 -3.78 -19.43
CA VAL A 108 -10.23 -3.00 -18.26
C VAL A 108 -9.37 -3.45 -17.08
N PHE A 109 -8.46 -2.58 -16.65
CA PHE A 109 -7.65 -2.80 -15.46
C PHE A 109 -8.18 -1.89 -14.35
N THR A 110 -8.75 -2.47 -13.33
CA THR A 110 -9.30 -1.71 -12.19
C THR A 110 -9.08 -2.50 -10.92
N ILE A 111 -8.50 -1.88 -9.89
CA ILE A 111 -8.92 -2.27 -8.55
C ILE A 111 -10.38 -1.86 -8.42
N PRO A 112 -11.26 -2.65 -7.76
CA PRO A 112 -12.59 -2.20 -7.44
C PRO A 112 -12.47 -0.92 -6.63
N VAL A 113 -12.86 0.19 -7.22
CA VAL A 113 -12.72 1.51 -6.57
C VAL A 113 -13.79 1.69 -5.52
N GLU A 114 -14.85 0.87 -5.59
CA GLU A 114 -15.93 0.95 -4.64
C GLU A 114 -15.45 0.37 -3.30
N GLU A 115 -15.67 -0.86 -3.05
CA GLU A 115 -15.35 -1.50 -1.79
C GLU A 115 -14.94 -2.94 -2.07
N PHE A 116 -13.86 -3.40 -1.47
CA PHE A 116 -13.46 -4.80 -1.57
C PHE A 116 -13.00 -5.30 -0.21
N SER A 117 -13.17 -6.61 0.04
CA SER A 117 -12.77 -7.25 1.29
C SER A 117 -11.55 -8.12 1.09
N ALA A 118 -10.54 -7.94 1.96
CA ALA A 118 -9.35 -8.78 2.01
C ALA A 118 -8.79 -8.80 3.45
N TYR A 119 -8.23 -9.92 3.90
CA TYR A 119 -7.60 -10.07 5.23
C TYR A 119 -8.51 -9.70 6.41
N GLY A 120 -9.84 -9.80 6.24
CA GLY A 120 -10.81 -9.43 7.27
C GLY A 120 -11.03 -7.92 7.41
N TYR A 121 -10.64 -7.14 6.42
CA TYR A 121 -10.92 -5.71 6.31
C TYR A 121 -11.77 -5.41 5.08
N ASP A 122 -12.64 -4.41 5.19
CA ASP A 122 -13.34 -3.79 4.08
C ASP A 122 -12.59 -2.53 3.66
N PHE A 123 -12.04 -2.56 2.46
CA PHE A 123 -11.16 -1.52 1.92
C PHE A 123 -11.89 -0.55 1.01
N LYS A 124 -11.50 0.72 1.09
CA LYS A 124 -11.85 1.78 0.14
C LYS A 124 -10.60 2.55 -0.29
N ILE A 125 -10.52 2.86 -1.59
CA ILE A 125 -9.45 3.70 -2.12
C ILE A 125 -9.77 5.16 -1.81
N THR A 126 -8.78 5.87 -1.29
CA THR A 126 -8.91 7.29 -0.94
C THR A 126 -8.39 8.18 -2.06
N LYS A 127 -8.94 9.39 -2.11
CA LYS A 127 -8.46 10.49 -2.93
C LYS A 127 -7.86 11.57 -2.04
N PHE A 128 -6.58 11.88 -2.25
CA PHE A 128 -5.84 12.98 -1.62
C PHE A 128 -5.17 13.83 -2.70
N GLU A 129 -4.52 14.92 -2.34
CA GLU A 129 -4.03 15.94 -3.28
C GLU A 129 -3.11 15.34 -4.37
N ASP A 130 -2.21 14.44 -3.98
CA ASP A 130 -1.21 13.83 -4.87
C ASP A 130 -1.63 12.47 -5.45
N THR A 131 -2.91 12.12 -5.36
CA THR A 131 -3.40 10.84 -5.89
C THR A 131 -3.25 10.76 -7.41
N VAL A 132 -2.45 9.81 -7.88
CA VAL A 132 -2.29 9.42 -9.29
C VAL A 132 -2.48 7.92 -9.39
N TYR A 133 -3.73 7.48 -9.43
CA TYR A 133 -4.07 6.06 -9.47
C TYR A 133 -3.65 5.40 -10.80
N PRO A 134 -3.01 4.20 -10.83
CA PRO A 134 -2.62 3.39 -9.65
C PRO A 134 -1.17 3.62 -9.16
N LYS A 135 -0.51 4.73 -9.55
CA LYS A 135 0.91 4.98 -9.28
C LYS A 135 1.18 5.57 -7.89
N ASN A 136 0.23 6.34 -7.38
CA ASN A 136 0.28 6.93 -6.04
C ASN A 136 -1.14 6.99 -5.47
N PHE A 137 -1.45 6.16 -4.49
CA PHE A 137 -2.75 6.14 -3.86
C PHE A 137 -2.71 5.55 -2.45
N GLY A 138 -3.79 5.78 -1.71
CA GLY A 138 -4.00 5.22 -0.38
C GLY A 138 -5.27 4.41 -0.32
N MET A 139 -5.31 3.47 0.60
CA MET A 139 -6.49 2.68 0.94
C MET A 139 -6.71 2.71 2.45
N ILE A 140 -7.97 2.76 2.86
CA ILE A 140 -8.34 2.57 4.26
C ILE A 140 -9.17 1.30 4.35
N GLY A 141 -8.73 0.38 5.19
CA GLY A 141 -9.45 -0.84 5.52
C GLY A 141 -10.01 -0.77 6.94
N ILE A 142 -11.21 -1.27 7.12
CA ILE A 142 -11.91 -1.29 8.41
C ILE A 142 -12.29 -2.73 8.73
N SER A 143 -11.97 -3.17 9.94
CA SER A 143 -12.42 -4.46 10.49
C SER A 143 -13.28 -4.24 11.73
N ASP A 144 -14.57 -4.44 11.59
CA ASP A 144 -15.52 -4.36 12.72
C ASP A 144 -15.30 -5.52 13.72
N GLU A 145 -14.85 -6.67 13.25
CA GLU A 145 -14.57 -7.84 14.09
C GLU A 145 -13.33 -7.64 14.98
N LYS A 146 -12.26 -7.05 14.40
CA LYS A 146 -10.98 -6.85 15.10
C LYS A 146 -10.94 -5.53 15.87
N PHE A 147 -11.86 -4.58 15.61
CA PHE A 147 -11.80 -3.16 15.99
C PHE A 147 -10.54 -2.48 15.52
N GLU A 148 -10.20 -2.73 14.27
CA GLU A 148 -8.97 -2.23 13.64
C GLU A 148 -9.28 -1.35 12.44
N ILE A 149 -8.44 -0.35 12.25
CA ILE A 149 -8.37 0.49 11.06
C ILE A 149 -6.97 0.35 10.48
N VAL A 150 -6.88 0.07 9.19
CA VAL A 150 -5.61 -0.03 8.48
C VAL A 150 -5.50 1.06 7.42
N TYR A 151 -4.35 1.72 7.39
CA TYR A 151 -3.96 2.70 6.38
C TYR A 151 -2.87 2.08 5.52
N LEU A 152 -3.11 2.00 4.22
CA LEU A 152 -2.16 1.47 3.24
C LEU A 152 -1.88 2.56 2.21
N TRP A 153 -0.61 2.90 2.04
CA TRP A 153 -0.17 3.86 1.02
C TRP A 153 0.87 3.22 0.12
N ILE A 154 0.82 3.56 -1.16
CA ILE A 154 1.76 3.09 -2.16
C ILE A 154 2.15 4.22 -3.11
N TYR A 155 3.43 4.24 -3.46
CA TYR A 155 4.00 4.95 -4.57
C TYR A 155 4.81 3.99 -5.43
N ALA A 156 4.33 3.70 -6.64
CA ALA A 156 4.95 2.81 -7.61
C ALA A 156 4.83 3.43 -9.02
N PRO A 157 5.81 4.27 -9.44
CA PRO A 157 5.71 5.04 -10.67
C PRO A 157 5.67 4.19 -11.93
N ASP A 158 6.12 2.93 -11.86
CA ASP A 158 6.09 1.97 -12.95
C ASP A 158 4.82 1.07 -12.94
N LEU A 159 3.94 1.25 -11.96
CA LEU A 159 2.68 0.53 -11.87
C LEU A 159 1.66 1.15 -12.82
N ASP A 160 1.48 0.53 -13.99
CA ASP A 160 0.53 1.04 -14.98
C ASP A 160 -0.90 0.56 -14.73
N TYR A 161 -1.08 -0.59 -14.08
CA TYR A 161 -2.41 -1.16 -13.81
C TYR A 161 -2.37 -2.17 -12.65
N ILE A 162 -3.53 -2.32 -12.02
CA ILE A 162 -3.85 -3.46 -11.16
C ILE A 162 -5.00 -4.18 -11.84
N CYS A 163 -4.80 -5.45 -12.20
CA CYS A 163 -5.71 -6.19 -13.06
C CYS A 163 -6.83 -6.85 -12.26
N GLU A 164 -8.07 -6.63 -12.69
CA GLU A 164 -9.21 -7.47 -12.36
C GLU A 164 -9.58 -8.35 -13.54
N THR A 165 -9.44 -9.65 -13.41
CA THR A 165 -10.09 -10.57 -14.31
C THR A 165 -11.31 -11.16 -13.62
N ASN A 166 -12.44 -11.21 -14.31
CA ASN A 166 -13.75 -11.65 -13.79
C ASN A 166 -13.77 -13.00 -13.06
N ALA A 167 -12.71 -13.79 -13.13
CA ALA A 167 -12.64 -15.11 -12.53
C ALA A 167 -11.69 -15.19 -11.31
N ASN A 168 -10.81 -14.19 -11.09
CA ASN A 168 -9.75 -14.24 -10.09
C ASN A 168 -9.50 -12.88 -9.41
N GLU A 169 -10.47 -12.01 -9.38
CA GLU A 169 -10.37 -10.64 -8.82
C GLU A 169 -9.72 -10.62 -7.43
N ILE A 170 -10.19 -11.47 -6.53
CA ILE A 170 -9.68 -11.57 -5.16
C ILE A 170 -8.22 -12.02 -5.15
N LYS A 171 -7.84 -12.93 -6.04
CA LYS A 171 -6.48 -13.47 -6.08
C LYS A 171 -5.46 -12.40 -6.49
N GLU A 172 -5.76 -11.61 -7.50
CA GLU A 172 -4.87 -10.54 -7.97
C GLU A 172 -4.73 -9.42 -6.94
N ILE A 173 -5.82 -9.03 -6.28
CA ILE A 173 -5.79 -8.07 -5.18
C ILE A 173 -4.96 -8.61 -4.01
N ASN A 174 -5.13 -9.85 -3.62
CA ASN A 174 -4.36 -10.44 -2.54
C ASN A 174 -2.87 -10.51 -2.90
N GLU A 175 -2.52 -10.92 -4.13
CA GLU A 175 -1.13 -10.93 -4.60
C GLU A 175 -0.51 -9.51 -4.56
N PHE A 176 -1.26 -8.48 -4.93
CA PHE A 176 -0.83 -7.10 -4.82
C PHE A 176 -0.62 -6.68 -3.36
N LEU A 177 -1.57 -7.00 -2.48
CA LEU A 177 -1.46 -6.67 -1.05
C LEU A 177 -0.30 -7.41 -0.39
N GLU A 178 -0.11 -8.70 -0.68
CA GLU A 178 1.01 -9.51 -0.17
C GLU A 178 2.38 -8.99 -0.64
N TYR A 179 2.47 -8.47 -1.86
CA TYR A 179 3.71 -7.95 -2.39
C TYR A 179 4.13 -6.63 -1.73
N HIS A 180 3.18 -5.75 -1.45
CA HIS A 180 3.46 -4.40 -0.97
C HIS A 180 3.33 -4.23 0.55
N PHE A 181 2.55 -5.09 1.20
CA PHE A 181 2.17 -4.93 2.61
C PHE A 181 2.36 -6.23 3.40
N SER A 182 2.20 -6.15 4.73
CA SER A 182 2.32 -7.28 5.66
C SER A 182 1.00 -7.47 6.43
N LEU A 183 -0.09 -7.71 5.69
CA LEU A 183 -1.41 -7.98 6.29
C LEU A 183 -1.52 -9.47 6.67
N GLU A 184 -2.09 -9.75 7.88
CA GLU A 184 -2.35 -11.08 8.40
C GLU A 184 -3.84 -11.30 8.72
#